data_478911a8b889f86ec418c7489d0369cf
#
_entry.id   478911a8b889f86ec418c7489d0369cf
#
_cell.length_a   1.000
_cell.length_b   1.000
_cell.length_c   1.000
_cell.angle_alpha   90.00
_cell.angle_beta   90.00
_cell.angle_gamma   90.00
#
_symmetry.space_group_name_H-M   'P 1'
#
loop_
_entity.id
_entity.type
_entity.pdbx_description
1 polymer ?
#
loop_
_entity_poly.entity_id
_entity_poly.type
_entity_poly.pdbx_seq_one_letter_code
_entity_poly.pdbx_strand_id
1 'polypeptide(L)'
;MLLLVDNGSVFTKDIANTLSESDVIFEKKSFDEINPDEIAKFDSYILSGRRHNDSKMNAKNSKIVLHAVSEKKKLLGICYGAEILALALGGTIRKSSTIRGEQEITSNENSLCIGNDIVFESHSYEISKLGNSLNCIAESGN
;
A
#
# COMPACT_ATOMS: atom_id res chain seq x y z
N MET A 1 -0.56 10.04 15.01
CA MET A 1 -1.40 10.49 13.88
C MET A 1 -0.99 9.73 12.62
N LEU A 2 -1.95 9.33 11.78
CA LEU A 2 -1.73 8.59 10.54
C LEU A 2 -1.50 9.55 9.36
N LEU A 3 -0.55 9.23 8.48
CA LEU A 3 -0.38 9.88 7.17
C LEU A 3 -0.99 9.03 6.07
N LEU A 4 -1.99 9.55 5.36
CA LEU A 4 -2.50 9.00 4.11
C LEU A 4 -1.79 9.68 2.94
N VAL A 5 -0.92 8.92 2.26
CA VAL A 5 -0.19 9.41 1.08
C VAL A 5 -1.05 9.22 -0.16
N ASP A 6 -1.44 10.34 -0.78
CA ASP A 6 -2.17 10.34 -2.04
C ASP A 6 -1.18 10.28 -3.23
N ASN A 7 -1.10 9.12 -3.85
CA ASN A 7 -0.29 8.88 -5.04
C ASN A 7 -1.09 9.05 -6.35
N GLY A 8 -2.26 9.69 -6.29
CA GLY A 8 -3.10 9.99 -7.44
C GLY A 8 -4.09 8.87 -7.81
N SER A 9 -4.38 7.94 -6.90
CA SER A 9 -5.43 6.94 -7.12
C SER A 9 -6.82 7.56 -7.06
N VAL A 10 -7.71 7.09 -7.91
CA VAL A 10 -9.15 7.43 -7.85
C VAL A 10 -9.80 6.99 -6.54
N PHE A 11 -9.25 5.94 -5.92
CA PHE A 11 -9.78 5.36 -4.69
C PHE A 11 -9.25 6.01 -3.40
N THR A 12 -8.35 7.00 -3.50
CA THR A 12 -7.81 7.68 -2.29
C THR A 12 -8.91 8.36 -1.49
N LYS A 13 -9.95 8.86 -2.16
CA LYS A 13 -11.11 9.47 -1.50
C LYS A 13 -11.89 8.45 -0.67
N ASP A 14 -12.05 7.23 -1.18
CA ASP A 14 -12.76 6.16 -0.48
C ASP A 14 -11.99 5.72 0.77
N ILE A 15 -10.65 5.63 0.68
CA ILE A 15 -9.79 5.38 1.84
C ILE A 15 -9.97 6.47 2.90
N ALA A 16 -9.95 7.75 2.49
CA ALA A 16 -10.14 8.87 3.42
C ALA A 16 -11.52 8.86 4.09
N ASN A 17 -12.58 8.52 3.33
CA ASN A 17 -13.93 8.39 3.88
C ASN A 17 -14.01 7.27 4.91
N THR A 18 -13.47 6.09 4.60
CA THR A 18 -13.43 4.93 5.52
C THR A 18 -12.69 5.28 6.82
N LEU A 19 -11.56 5.98 6.74
CA LEU A 19 -10.82 6.43 7.91
C LEU A 19 -11.63 7.41 8.77
N SER A 20 -12.34 8.35 8.12
CA SER A 20 -13.20 9.32 8.81
C SER A 20 -14.40 8.65 9.49
N GLU A 21 -15.05 7.69 8.82
CA GLU A 21 -16.16 6.91 9.35
C GLU A 21 -15.76 6.01 10.53
N SER A 22 -14.46 5.67 10.60
CA SER A 22 -13.86 4.86 11.67
C SER A 22 -13.23 5.71 12.78
N ASP A 23 -13.49 7.01 12.82
CA ASP A 23 -12.94 7.97 13.80
C ASP A 23 -11.39 7.97 13.88
N VAL A 24 -10.72 7.62 12.79
CA VAL A 24 -9.25 7.63 12.72
C VAL A 24 -8.76 9.05 12.46
N ILE A 25 -7.87 9.54 13.32
CA ILE A 25 -7.21 10.85 13.12
C ILE A 25 -6.09 10.69 12.11
N PHE A 26 -6.20 11.34 10.97
CA PHE A 26 -5.22 11.27 9.89
C PHE A 26 -5.03 12.62 9.18
N GLU A 27 -3.91 12.75 8.52
CA GLU A 27 -3.60 13.82 7.57
C GLU A 27 -3.44 13.22 6.18
N LYS A 28 -4.16 13.75 5.18
CA LYS A 28 -3.99 13.38 3.78
C LYS A 28 -3.08 14.38 3.10
N LYS A 29 -1.99 13.91 2.49
CA LYS A 29 -1.08 14.71 1.66
C LYS A 29 -0.84 14.06 0.31
N SER A 30 -0.80 14.85 -0.75
CA SER A 30 -0.24 14.39 -2.01
C SER A 30 1.25 14.08 -1.84
N PHE A 31 1.76 13.10 -2.58
CA PHE A 31 3.17 12.69 -2.46
C PHE A 31 4.15 13.84 -2.69
N ASP A 32 3.82 14.81 -3.54
CA ASP A 32 4.68 15.97 -3.85
C ASP A 32 4.71 17.01 -2.71
N GLU A 33 3.65 17.08 -1.90
CA GLU A 33 3.55 17.97 -0.72
C GLU A 33 4.31 17.43 0.50
N ILE A 34 4.69 16.15 0.52
CA ILE A 34 5.38 15.55 1.66
C ILE A 34 6.83 16.02 1.70
N ASN A 35 7.18 16.72 2.77
CA ASN A 35 8.57 17.02 3.08
C ASN A 35 9.22 15.81 3.79
N PRO A 36 10.41 15.35 3.37
CA PRO A 36 11.12 14.26 4.05
C PRO A 36 11.29 14.44 5.55
N ASP A 37 11.50 15.67 6.02
CA ASP A 37 11.68 15.98 7.45
C ASP A 37 10.38 15.86 8.27
N GLU A 38 9.24 15.80 7.61
CA GLU A 38 7.93 15.65 8.26
C GLU A 38 7.54 14.19 8.46
N ILE A 39 8.15 13.26 7.73
CA ILE A 39 7.78 11.83 7.79
C ILE A 39 7.84 11.32 9.22
N ALA A 40 8.83 11.71 9.99
CA ALA A 40 9.02 11.27 11.36
C ALA A 40 7.91 11.68 12.35
N LYS A 41 7.10 12.70 12.01
CA LYS A 41 6.01 13.21 12.86
C LYS A 41 4.81 12.26 12.94
N PHE A 42 4.68 11.34 11.98
CA PHE A 42 3.56 10.42 11.90
C PHE A 42 3.87 9.08 12.57
N ASP A 43 2.85 8.46 13.16
CA ASP A 43 2.95 7.19 13.87
C ASP A 43 2.65 5.98 12.97
N SER A 44 1.94 6.22 11.87
CA SER A 44 1.55 5.20 10.92
C SER A 44 1.30 5.79 9.53
N TYR A 45 1.30 4.94 8.51
CA TYR A 45 1.23 5.36 7.11
C TYR A 45 0.28 4.47 6.31
N ILE A 46 -0.46 5.09 5.37
CA ILE A 46 -1.14 4.39 4.28
C ILE A 46 -0.61 4.97 2.96
N LEU A 47 -0.10 4.10 2.09
CA LEU A 47 0.31 4.46 0.74
C LEU A 47 -0.78 4.02 -0.23
N SER A 48 -1.39 4.98 -0.92
CA SER A 48 -2.46 4.69 -1.89
C SER A 48 -1.93 4.09 -3.19
N GLY A 49 -2.83 3.64 -4.05
CA GLY A 49 -2.57 3.35 -5.44
C GLY A 49 -2.15 4.59 -6.24
N ARG A 50 -1.84 4.40 -7.54
CA ARG A 50 -1.49 5.47 -8.48
C ARG A 50 -2.18 5.29 -9.83
N ARG A 51 -2.21 6.35 -10.63
CA ARG A 51 -2.59 6.28 -12.06
C ARG A 51 -1.38 6.27 -12.99
N HIS A 52 -0.36 7.05 -12.66
CA HIS A 52 0.82 7.26 -13.49
C HIS A 52 2.10 6.93 -12.73
N ASN A 53 3.10 6.48 -13.46
CA ASN A 53 4.43 6.27 -12.89
C ASN A 53 5.15 7.62 -12.78
N ASP A 54 5.75 7.88 -11.63
CA ASP A 54 6.54 9.07 -11.35
C ASP A 54 7.75 8.71 -10.49
N SER A 55 8.94 9.08 -10.95
CA SER A 55 10.19 8.72 -10.25
C SER A 55 10.35 9.41 -8.90
N LYS A 56 9.84 10.65 -8.76
CA LYS A 56 9.87 11.38 -7.47
C LYS A 56 8.90 10.75 -6.48
N MET A 57 7.71 10.34 -6.95
CA MET A 57 6.74 9.59 -6.15
C MET A 57 7.36 8.28 -5.65
N ASN A 58 8.00 7.52 -6.54
CA ASN A 58 8.66 6.27 -6.17
C ASN A 58 9.73 6.50 -5.09
N ALA A 59 10.58 7.51 -5.25
CA ALA A 59 11.63 7.84 -4.30
C ALA A 59 11.07 8.25 -2.93
N LYS A 60 10.00 9.08 -2.89
CA LYS A 60 9.37 9.52 -1.64
C LYS A 60 8.68 8.37 -0.92
N ASN A 61 7.89 7.57 -1.63
CA ASN A 61 7.22 6.41 -1.04
C ASN A 61 8.24 5.38 -0.50
N SER A 62 9.33 5.11 -1.23
CA SER A 62 10.40 4.24 -0.76
C SER A 62 11.03 4.75 0.55
N LYS A 63 11.26 6.06 0.68
CA LYS A 63 11.76 6.65 1.92
C LYS A 63 10.79 6.47 3.09
N ILE A 64 9.49 6.63 2.86
CA ILE A 64 8.45 6.39 3.87
C ILE A 64 8.47 4.93 4.32
N VAL A 65 8.56 3.98 3.36
CA VAL A 65 8.64 2.54 3.67
C VAL A 65 9.86 2.25 4.54
N LEU A 66 11.04 2.68 4.12
CA LEU A 66 12.30 2.43 4.84
C LEU A 66 12.27 3.06 6.24
N HIS A 67 11.74 4.28 6.37
CA HIS A 67 11.55 4.94 7.67
C HIS A 67 10.58 4.14 8.56
N ALA A 68 9.42 3.75 8.03
CA ALA A 68 8.44 2.98 8.81
C ALA A 68 9.02 1.66 9.32
N VAL A 69 9.80 0.97 8.50
CA VAL A 69 10.47 -0.27 8.89
C VAL A 69 11.55 -0.03 9.96
N SER A 70 12.43 0.98 9.76
CA SER A 70 13.50 1.29 10.70
C SER A 70 12.96 1.70 12.08
N GLU A 71 11.88 2.46 12.11
CA GLU A 71 11.24 2.96 13.33
C GLU A 71 10.15 2.02 13.86
N LYS A 72 9.95 0.86 13.25
CA LYS A 72 8.91 -0.13 13.61
C LYS A 72 7.49 0.46 13.65
N LYS A 73 7.21 1.40 12.76
CA LYS A 73 5.89 2.03 12.60
C LYS A 73 5.00 1.21 11.69
N LYS A 74 3.68 1.31 11.89
CA LYS A 74 2.69 0.60 11.06
C LYS A 74 2.61 1.23 9.67
N LEU A 75 2.58 0.40 8.63
CA LEU A 75 2.41 0.84 7.24
C LEU A 75 1.49 -0.12 6.50
N LEU A 76 0.53 0.43 5.77
CA LEU A 76 -0.35 -0.29 4.84
C LEU A 76 -0.10 0.24 3.43
N GLY A 77 0.26 -0.64 2.50
CA GLY A 77 0.33 -0.33 1.07
C GLY A 77 -0.89 -0.89 0.34
N ILE A 78 -1.53 -0.09 -0.48
CA ILE A 78 -2.70 -0.48 -1.29
C ILE A 78 -2.35 -0.35 -2.76
N CYS A 79 -2.49 -1.43 -3.55
CA CYS A 79 -2.14 -1.48 -4.97
C CYS A 79 -0.68 -1.04 -5.19
N TYR A 80 -0.42 0.08 -5.86
CA TYR A 80 0.94 0.63 -6.00
C TYR A 80 1.67 0.78 -4.66
N GLY A 81 0.95 1.15 -3.59
CA GLY A 81 1.54 1.22 -2.25
C GLY A 81 2.12 -0.13 -1.78
N ALA A 82 1.46 -1.25 -2.11
CA ALA A 82 1.96 -2.60 -1.85
C ALA A 82 3.14 -2.95 -2.76
N GLU A 83 3.09 -2.54 -4.04
CA GLU A 83 4.19 -2.76 -4.99
C GLU A 83 5.47 -2.06 -4.53
N ILE A 84 5.39 -0.79 -4.14
CA ILE A 84 6.56 -0.02 -3.68
C ILE A 84 7.09 -0.53 -2.34
N LEU A 85 6.21 -1.02 -1.46
CA LEU A 85 6.59 -1.69 -0.22
C LEU A 85 7.43 -2.95 -0.52
N ALA A 86 6.94 -3.81 -1.42
CA ALA A 86 7.67 -5.02 -1.81
C ALA A 86 9.03 -4.69 -2.43
N LEU A 87 9.07 -3.72 -3.37
CA LEU A 87 10.32 -3.28 -4.02
C LEU A 87 11.34 -2.70 -3.03
N ALA A 88 10.90 -1.83 -2.13
CA ALA A 88 11.77 -1.21 -1.13
C ALA A 88 12.38 -2.24 -0.15
N LEU A 89 11.70 -3.36 0.06
CA LEU A 89 12.16 -4.45 0.92
C LEU A 89 12.82 -5.60 0.17
N GLY A 90 13.26 -5.37 -1.07
CA GLY A 90 14.04 -6.32 -1.86
C GLY A 90 13.23 -7.36 -2.64
N GLY A 91 11.92 -7.15 -2.77
CA GLY A 91 11.05 -7.93 -3.63
C GLY A 91 11.10 -7.48 -5.09
N THR A 92 10.30 -8.13 -5.92
CA THR A 92 10.15 -7.80 -7.35
C THR A 92 8.68 -7.74 -7.74
N ILE A 93 8.37 -6.93 -8.75
CA ILE A 93 7.06 -6.86 -9.38
C ILE A 93 7.19 -7.27 -10.85
N ARG A 94 6.10 -7.77 -11.42
CA ARG A 94 6.00 -8.03 -12.86
C ARG A 94 4.69 -7.47 -13.40
N LYS A 95 4.70 -7.15 -14.69
CA LYS A 95 3.48 -6.81 -15.40
C LYS A 95 2.65 -8.08 -15.62
N SER A 96 1.39 -8.02 -15.27
CA SER A 96 0.40 -9.09 -15.51
C SER A 96 -0.67 -8.61 -16.49
N SER A 97 -1.63 -9.47 -16.80
CA SER A 97 -2.87 -9.04 -17.44
C SER A 97 -3.59 -8.05 -16.53
N THR A 98 -4.24 -7.04 -17.13
CA THR A 98 -5.04 -6.10 -16.35
C THR A 98 -6.23 -6.82 -15.72
N ILE A 99 -6.30 -6.80 -14.40
CA ILE A 99 -7.40 -7.33 -13.62
C ILE A 99 -8.23 -6.14 -13.13
N ARG A 100 -9.55 -6.22 -13.32
CA ARG A 100 -10.48 -5.26 -12.74
C ARG A 100 -11.82 -5.95 -12.46
N GLY A 101 -12.13 -6.10 -11.19
CA GLY A 101 -13.38 -6.73 -10.76
C GLY A 101 -13.21 -7.52 -9.47
N GLU A 102 -14.25 -8.24 -9.13
CA GLU A 102 -14.26 -9.13 -7.99
C GLU A 102 -13.37 -10.35 -8.23
N GLN A 103 -12.54 -10.66 -7.26
CA GLN A 103 -11.63 -11.80 -7.26
C GLN A 103 -11.78 -12.55 -5.94
N GLU A 104 -11.74 -13.86 -6.01
CA GLU A 104 -11.65 -14.70 -4.82
C GLU A 104 -10.21 -14.74 -4.34
N ILE A 105 -10.00 -14.46 -3.07
CA ILE A 105 -8.72 -14.62 -2.39
C ILE A 105 -8.78 -15.79 -1.44
N THR A 106 -7.68 -16.53 -1.37
CA THR A 106 -7.46 -17.56 -0.36
C THR A 106 -6.43 -17.05 0.64
N SER A 107 -6.79 -17.06 1.91
CA SER A 107 -5.88 -16.66 2.98
C SER A 107 -5.38 -17.85 3.79
N ASN A 108 -4.11 -17.74 4.20
CA ASN A 108 -3.55 -18.63 5.21
C ASN A 108 -4.16 -18.29 6.59
N GLU A 109 -4.02 -19.17 7.57
CA GLU A 109 -4.39 -18.85 8.96
C GLU A 109 -3.53 -17.67 9.46
N ASN A 110 -4.16 -16.53 9.67
CA ASN A 110 -3.53 -15.31 10.18
C ASN A 110 -4.56 -14.44 10.91
N SER A 111 -4.09 -13.37 11.56
CA SER A 111 -4.94 -12.48 12.37
C SER A 111 -5.73 -11.43 11.56
N LEU A 112 -5.47 -11.28 10.26
CA LEU A 112 -6.07 -10.24 9.42
C LEU A 112 -7.16 -10.80 8.49
N CYS A 113 -6.96 -12.00 7.96
CA CYS A 113 -7.90 -12.64 7.03
C CYS A 113 -7.99 -14.14 7.37
N ILE A 114 -9.19 -14.70 7.34
CA ILE A 114 -9.43 -16.12 7.61
C ILE A 114 -10.29 -16.70 6.50
N GLY A 115 -9.78 -17.74 5.82
CA GLY A 115 -10.52 -18.47 4.79
C GLY A 115 -10.52 -17.79 3.43
N ASN A 116 -11.59 -17.98 2.67
CA ASN A 116 -11.78 -17.41 1.35
C ASN A 116 -12.67 -16.17 1.45
N ASP A 117 -12.30 -15.13 0.72
CA ASP A 117 -13.04 -13.87 0.68
C ASP A 117 -13.10 -13.34 -0.76
N ILE A 118 -14.07 -12.48 -1.05
CA ILE A 118 -14.19 -11.82 -2.35
C ILE A 118 -13.76 -10.37 -2.17
N VAL A 119 -12.76 -9.95 -2.96
CA VAL A 119 -12.23 -8.60 -2.93
C VAL A 119 -12.30 -7.98 -4.33
N PHE A 120 -12.37 -6.66 -4.41
CA PHE A 120 -12.25 -5.94 -5.67
C PHE A 120 -10.79 -5.65 -5.96
N GLU A 121 -10.29 -6.16 -7.08
CA GLU A 121 -8.94 -5.87 -7.58
C GLU A 121 -8.98 -4.95 -8.80
N SER A 122 -8.02 -4.04 -8.90
CA SER A 122 -7.82 -3.16 -10.05
C SER A 122 -6.34 -2.84 -10.22
N HIS A 123 -5.62 -3.68 -10.98
CA HIS A 123 -4.19 -3.53 -11.19
C HIS A 123 -3.72 -4.19 -12.49
N SER A 124 -2.50 -3.85 -12.93
CA SER A 124 -1.80 -4.44 -14.08
C SER A 124 -0.39 -4.92 -13.72
N TYR A 125 -0.04 -4.84 -12.46
CA TYR A 125 1.22 -5.35 -11.91
C TYR A 125 0.91 -6.21 -10.70
N GLU A 126 1.76 -7.19 -10.46
CA GLU A 126 1.68 -8.07 -9.30
C GLU A 126 3.06 -8.21 -8.65
N ILE A 127 3.08 -8.52 -7.37
CA ILE A 127 4.29 -8.84 -6.64
C ILE A 127 4.69 -10.25 -7.02
N SER A 128 5.81 -10.40 -7.74
CA SER A 128 6.28 -11.70 -8.24
C SER A 128 7.22 -12.40 -7.27
N LYS A 129 7.87 -11.64 -6.38
CA LYS A 129 8.73 -12.18 -5.31
C LYS A 129 8.67 -11.24 -4.12
N LEU A 130 8.46 -11.80 -2.95
CA LEU A 130 8.57 -11.09 -1.68
C LEU A 130 10.03 -11.00 -1.22
N GLY A 131 10.39 -9.88 -0.60
CA GLY A 131 11.62 -9.77 0.18
C GLY A 131 11.56 -10.61 1.45
N ASN A 132 12.72 -10.84 2.08
CA ASN A 132 12.85 -11.72 3.25
C ASN A 132 12.06 -11.27 4.49
N SER A 133 11.64 -10.01 4.55
CA SER A 133 10.88 -9.43 5.66
C SER A 133 9.37 -9.42 5.47
N LEU A 134 8.88 -9.95 4.36
CA LEU A 134 7.45 -10.03 4.03
C LEU A 134 7.00 -11.47 3.90
N ASN A 135 5.80 -11.75 4.38
CA ASN A 135 5.14 -13.05 4.23
C ASN A 135 3.86 -12.88 3.42
N CYS A 136 3.58 -13.82 2.52
CA CYS A 136 2.30 -13.89 1.86
C CYS A 136 1.27 -14.49 2.84
N ILE A 137 0.18 -13.76 3.09
CA ILE A 137 -0.90 -14.19 3.99
C ILE A 137 -2.21 -14.44 3.25
N ALA A 138 -2.35 -13.92 2.03
CA ALA A 138 -3.48 -14.16 1.14
C ALA A 138 -3.04 -13.98 -0.32
N GLU A 139 -3.66 -14.71 -1.22
CA GLU A 139 -3.40 -14.61 -2.66
C GLU A 139 -4.68 -14.85 -3.47
N SER A 140 -4.79 -14.21 -4.62
CA SER A 140 -5.82 -14.52 -5.61
C SER A 140 -5.34 -15.61 -6.56
N GLY A 141 -6.26 -16.44 -7.06
CA GLY A 141 -5.96 -17.61 -7.89
C GLY A 141 -5.66 -17.31 -9.38
N ASN A 142 -5.14 -16.12 -9.70
CA ASN A 142 -4.84 -15.67 -11.07
C ASN A 142 -3.39 -15.90 -11.45
#